data_7f4bfdebc1a02b663f587b7ce329053d
#
_entry.id   7f4bfdebc1a02b663f587b7ce329053d
#
_cell.length_a   1.000
_cell.length_b   1.000
_cell.length_c   1.000
_cell.angle_alpha   90.00
_cell.angle_beta   90.00
_cell.angle_gamma   90.00
#
_symmetry.space_group_name_H-M   'P 1'
#
loop_
_entity.id
_entity.type
_entity.pdbx_description
1 polymer ?
#
loop_
_entity_poly.entity_id
_entity_poly.type
_entity_poly.pdbx_seq_one_letter_code
_entity_poly.pdbx_strand_id
1 'polypeptide(L)'
;HVSRRIYELSREVLNFQHAIRALPTMVDELQEDTRARLHADESGQDGEESHGATIEVENLRRLRDVHDHAVQINERVAAMRAMLNSALELDSTLASKRLAEQSIEQNEQVKRISSWAAIIFAPQLVGSIYGMNFDRMPELHWVFGYPFALGLMLAVALTLFLLFKRAKWL
;
A
#
# COMPACT_ATOMS: atom_id res chain seq x y z
N HIS A 1 4.72 11.61 -7.35
CA HIS A 1 5.77 11.53 -8.39
C HIS A 1 6.60 10.24 -8.30
N VAL A 2 6.89 9.72 -7.11
CA VAL A 2 7.73 8.54 -6.89
C VAL A 2 7.05 7.28 -7.41
N SER A 3 5.80 7.03 -7.05
CA SER A 3 5.01 5.86 -7.47
C SER A 3 4.93 5.71 -8.98
N ARG A 4 4.74 6.82 -9.70
CA ARG A 4 4.70 6.82 -11.16
C ARG A 4 6.05 6.38 -11.77
N ARG A 5 7.17 6.88 -11.22
CA ARG A 5 8.51 6.48 -11.69
C ARG A 5 8.81 5.01 -11.42
N ILE A 6 8.39 4.50 -10.24
CA ILE A 6 8.53 3.08 -9.92
C ILE A 6 7.71 2.23 -10.89
N TYR A 7 6.49 2.67 -11.23
CA TYR A 7 5.63 1.96 -12.18
C TYR A 7 6.22 1.94 -13.60
N GLU A 8 6.73 3.07 -14.08
CA GLU A 8 7.41 3.18 -15.38
C GLU A 8 8.64 2.26 -15.43
N LEU A 9 9.46 2.26 -14.38
CA LEU A 9 10.63 1.39 -14.26
C LEU A 9 10.25 -0.10 -14.18
N SER A 10 9.18 -0.44 -13.45
CA SER A 10 8.68 -1.81 -13.37
C SER A 10 8.25 -2.34 -14.74
N ARG A 11 7.65 -1.48 -15.56
CA ARG A 11 7.25 -1.82 -16.92
C ARG A 11 8.45 -2.05 -17.84
N GLU A 12 9.49 -1.23 -17.72
CA GLU A 12 10.74 -1.39 -18.48
C GLU A 12 11.45 -2.69 -18.11
N VAL A 13 11.57 -2.99 -16.81
CA VAL A 13 12.16 -4.23 -16.30
C VAL A 13 11.37 -5.45 -16.79
N LEU A 14 10.03 -5.37 -16.82
CA LEU A 14 9.18 -6.44 -17.34
C LEU A 14 9.43 -6.69 -18.83
N ASN A 15 9.49 -5.64 -19.64
CA ASN A 15 9.77 -5.75 -21.08
C ASN A 15 11.16 -6.34 -21.31
N PHE A 16 12.15 -5.91 -20.55
CA PHE A 16 13.50 -6.46 -20.61
C PHE A 16 13.54 -7.94 -20.22
N GLN A 17 12.83 -8.30 -19.13
CA GLN A 17 12.73 -9.70 -18.69
C GLN A 17 12.11 -10.60 -19.78
N HIS A 18 11.09 -10.11 -20.47
CA HIS A 18 10.48 -10.86 -21.59
C HIS A 18 11.47 -11.09 -22.73
N ALA A 19 12.28 -10.08 -23.06
CA ALA A 19 13.27 -10.17 -24.13
C ALA A 19 14.40 -11.18 -23.81
N ILE A 20 14.87 -11.23 -22.56
CA ILE A 20 16.00 -12.09 -22.17
C ILE A 20 15.60 -13.50 -21.74
N ARG A 21 14.32 -13.73 -21.46
CA ARG A 21 13.80 -15.00 -20.90
C ARG A 21 14.10 -16.22 -21.78
N ALA A 22 14.09 -16.02 -23.10
CA ALA A 22 14.33 -17.09 -24.05
C ALA A 22 15.82 -17.37 -24.30
N LEU A 23 16.73 -16.46 -23.91
CA LEU A 23 18.15 -16.59 -24.20
C LEU A 23 18.79 -17.88 -23.68
N PRO A 24 18.59 -18.31 -22.42
CA PRO A 24 19.18 -19.57 -21.93
C PRO A 24 18.74 -20.77 -22.77
N THR A 25 17.45 -20.87 -23.09
CA THR A 25 16.90 -21.98 -23.89
C THR A 25 17.48 -22.00 -25.30
N MET A 26 17.60 -20.82 -25.94
CA MET A 26 18.21 -20.73 -27.26
C MET A 26 19.70 -21.13 -27.27
N VAL A 27 20.43 -20.77 -26.21
CA VAL A 27 21.84 -21.16 -26.06
C VAL A 27 21.97 -22.66 -25.77
N ASP A 28 21.05 -23.25 -25.00
CA ASP A 28 21.01 -24.70 -24.76
C ASP A 28 20.75 -25.47 -26.06
N GLU A 29 19.81 -25.04 -26.89
CA GLU A 29 19.55 -25.63 -28.20
C GLU A 29 20.76 -25.58 -29.10
N LEU A 30 21.49 -24.45 -29.11
CA LEU A 30 22.76 -24.31 -29.87
C LEU A 30 23.86 -25.22 -29.31
N GLN A 31 23.96 -25.40 -28.01
CA GLN A 31 24.94 -26.32 -27.41
C GLN A 31 24.62 -27.77 -27.80
N GLU A 32 23.32 -28.14 -27.79
CA GLU A 32 22.89 -29.48 -28.15
C GLU A 32 23.16 -29.81 -29.64
N ASP A 33 22.89 -28.87 -30.54
CA ASP A 33 23.21 -28.97 -31.98
C ASP A 33 24.74 -29.10 -32.21
N THR A 34 25.53 -28.29 -31.49
CA THR A 34 27.01 -28.37 -31.60
C THR A 34 27.53 -29.70 -31.05
N ARG A 35 27.00 -30.25 -29.96
CA ARG A 35 27.36 -31.58 -29.46
C ARG A 35 26.98 -32.68 -30.41
N ALA A 36 25.82 -32.62 -31.03
CA ALA A 36 25.34 -33.59 -32.01
C ALA A 36 26.28 -33.63 -33.23
N ARG A 37 26.79 -32.47 -33.70
CA ARG A 37 27.78 -32.40 -34.78
C ARG A 37 29.14 -33.01 -34.39
N LEU A 38 29.65 -32.73 -33.18
CA LEU A 38 30.86 -33.34 -32.66
C LEU A 38 30.78 -34.88 -32.65
N HIS A 39 29.66 -35.43 -32.18
CA HIS A 39 29.48 -36.89 -32.17
C HIS A 39 29.32 -37.50 -33.57
N ALA A 40 28.79 -36.74 -34.52
CA ALA A 40 28.69 -37.18 -35.92
C ALA A 40 30.09 -37.26 -36.60
N ASP A 41 30.96 -36.27 -36.33
CA ASP A 41 32.34 -36.23 -36.82
C ASP A 41 33.21 -37.32 -36.20
N GLU A 42 33.07 -37.63 -34.88
CA GLU A 42 33.78 -38.74 -34.24
C GLU A 42 33.46 -40.11 -34.82
N SER A 43 32.28 -40.24 -35.46
CA SER A 43 31.84 -41.52 -36.09
C SER A 43 32.28 -41.69 -37.54
N GLY A 44 32.77 -40.64 -38.21
CA GLY A 44 33.28 -40.65 -39.58
C GLY A 44 34.80 -40.72 -39.59
N GLN A 45 35.41 -41.85 -39.99
CA GLN A 45 36.84 -42.04 -40.11
C GLN A 45 37.45 -41.11 -41.16
N ASP A 46 38.47 -40.29 -40.82
CA ASP A 46 39.77 -40.20 -41.46
C ASP A 46 40.55 -38.94 -41.01
N GLY A 47 41.77 -39.08 -40.82
CA GLY A 47 42.89 -38.40 -40.15
C GLY A 47 43.19 -36.89 -40.38
N GLU A 48 42.34 -36.05 -40.94
CA GLU A 48 42.58 -34.60 -41.09
C GLU A 48 41.70 -33.69 -40.20
N GLU A 49 40.84 -34.25 -39.35
CA GLU A 49 39.77 -33.52 -38.67
C GLU A 49 40.08 -33.01 -37.24
N SER A 50 41.32 -33.15 -36.76
CA SER A 50 41.72 -32.72 -35.41
C SER A 50 41.55 -31.18 -35.17
N HIS A 51 41.56 -30.40 -36.24
CA HIS A 51 41.43 -28.93 -36.14
C HIS A 51 39.98 -28.48 -36.02
N GLY A 52 39.03 -29.14 -36.71
CA GLY A 52 37.59 -28.87 -36.63
C GLY A 52 37.05 -29.22 -35.25
N ALA A 53 37.33 -30.37 -34.73
CA ALA A 53 36.93 -30.80 -33.40
C ALA A 53 37.41 -29.89 -32.25
N THR A 54 38.62 -29.33 -32.38
CA THR A 54 39.17 -28.38 -31.41
C THR A 54 38.41 -27.06 -31.40
N ILE A 55 37.97 -26.56 -32.57
CA ILE A 55 37.18 -25.33 -32.70
C ILE A 55 35.77 -25.54 -32.09
N GLU A 56 35.18 -26.70 -32.34
CA GLU A 56 33.84 -27.01 -31.81
C GLU A 56 33.82 -27.17 -30.28
N VAL A 57 34.85 -27.79 -29.69
CA VAL A 57 35.03 -27.86 -28.23
C VAL A 57 35.18 -26.46 -27.63
N GLU A 58 35.94 -25.57 -28.28
CA GLU A 58 36.11 -24.19 -27.83
C GLU A 58 34.76 -23.41 -27.94
N ASN A 59 34.02 -23.63 -29.02
CA ASN A 59 32.68 -23.03 -29.18
C ASN A 59 31.71 -23.51 -28.10
N LEU A 60 31.73 -24.79 -27.71
CA LEU A 60 30.91 -25.30 -26.60
C LEU A 60 31.28 -24.65 -25.26
N ARG A 61 32.56 -24.37 -24.99
CA ARG A 61 32.96 -23.63 -23.80
C ARG A 61 32.40 -22.24 -23.79
N ARG A 62 32.51 -21.51 -24.90
CA ARG A 62 31.98 -20.14 -25.04
C ARG A 62 30.47 -20.11 -24.92
N LEU A 63 29.76 -21.07 -25.51
CA LEU A 63 28.30 -21.19 -25.37
C LEU A 63 27.92 -21.45 -23.93
N ARG A 64 28.67 -22.27 -23.18
CA ARG A 64 28.40 -22.47 -21.75
C ARG A 64 28.58 -21.19 -20.95
N ASP A 65 29.64 -20.43 -21.20
CA ASP A 65 29.85 -19.14 -20.54
C ASP A 65 28.70 -18.16 -20.83
N VAL A 66 28.24 -18.11 -22.08
CA VAL A 66 27.09 -17.29 -22.49
C VAL A 66 25.80 -17.74 -21.79
N HIS A 67 25.58 -19.07 -21.71
CA HIS A 67 24.42 -19.64 -20.98
C HIS A 67 24.45 -19.21 -19.52
N ASP A 68 25.56 -19.39 -18.81
CA ASP A 68 25.68 -19.06 -17.39
C ASP A 68 25.46 -17.56 -17.14
N HIS A 69 26.00 -16.70 -18.04
CA HIS A 69 25.72 -15.27 -17.99
C HIS A 69 24.24 -14.95 -18.23
N ALA A 70 23.60 -15.61 -19.19
CA ALA A 70 22.18 -15.39 -19.48
C ALA A 70 21.28 -15.80 -18.31
N VAL A 71 21.59 -16.93 -17.65
CA VAL A 71 20.90 -17.35 -16.42
C VAL A 71 21.10 -16.33 -15.30
N GLN A 72 22.34 -15.89 -15.06
CA GLN A 72 22.64 -14.91 -14.03
C GLN A 72 21.93 -13.57 -14.26
N ILE A 73 21.84 -13.11 -15.52
CA ILE A 73 21.10 -11.89 -15.87
C ILE A 73 19.62 -12.07 -15.58
N ASN A 74 19.01 -13.21 -15.94
CA ASN A 74 17.61 -13.50 -15.66
C ASN A 74 17.32 -13.46 -14.15
N GLU A 75 18.19 -14.05 -13.33
CA GLU A 75 18.06 -14.03 -11.86
C GLU A 75 18.15 -12.60 -11.30
N ARG A 76 19.10 -11.81 -11.79
CA ARG A 76 19.25 -10.41 -11.35
C ARG A 76 18.02 -9.57 -11.72
N VAL A 77 17.49 -9.74 -12.92
CA VAL A 77 16.29 -9.03 -13.36
C VAL A 77 15.07 -9.45 -12.56
N ALA A 78 14.93 -10.75 -12.24
CA ALA A 78 13.88 -11.25 -11.35
C ALA A 78 13.98 -10.63 -9.94
N ALA A 79 15.20 -10.54 -9.40
CA ALA A 79 15.45 -9.90 -8.09
C ALA A 79 15.11 -8.40 -8.12
N MET A 80 15.51 -7.66 -9.18
CA MET A 80 15.14 -6.25 -9.34
C MET A 80 13.62 -6.06 -9.40
N ARG A 81 12.91 -6.93 -10.13
CA ARG A 81 11.45 -6.90 -10.19
C ARG A 81 10.81 -7.13 -8.83
N ALA A 82 11.32 -8.09 -8.05
CA ALA A 82 10.84 -8.33 -6.68
C ALA A 82 11.03 -7.10 -5.80
N MET A 83 12.19 -6.42 -5.87
CA MET A 83 12.44 -5.18 -5.14
C MET A 83 11.49 -4.05 -5.55
N LEU A 84 11.21 -3.87 -6.84
CA LEU A 84 10.28 -2.86 -7.34
C LEU A 84 8.85 -3.13 -6.86
N ASN A 85 8.41 -4.39 -6.87
CA ASN A 85 7.10 -4.77 -6.33
C ASN A 85 7.00 -4.48 -4.83
N SER A 86 8.02 -4.82 -4.06
CA SER A 86 8.07 -4.50 -2.63
C SER A 86 8.06 -2.99 -2.36
N ALA A 87 8.72 -2.20 -3.21
CA ALA A 87 8.70 -0.74 -3.11
C ALA A 87 7.31 -0.16 -3.40
N LEU A 88 6.57 -0.70 -4.39
CA LEU A 88 5.19 -0.31 -4.67
C LEU A 88 4.24 -0.67 -3.52
N GLU A 89 4.40 -1.86 -2.94
CA GLU A 89 3.61 -2.30 -1.78
C GLU A 89 3.86 -1.40 -0.56
N LEU A 90 5.11 -1.07 -0.30
CA LEU A 90 5.48 -0.13 0.76
C LEU A 90 4.86 1.25 0.53
N ASP A 91 4.90 1.79 -0.69
CA ASP A 91 4.32 3.09 -1.03
C ASP A 91 2.80 3.09 -0.82
N SER A 92 2.10 2.02 -1.25
CA SER A 92 0.66 1.86 -1.02
C SER A 92 0.31 1.77 0.48
N THR A 93 1.13 1.07 1.25
CA THR A 93 0.96 0.93 2.71
C THR A 93 1.15 2.28 3.40
N LEU A 94 2.17 3.05 3.01
CA LEU A 94 2.40 4.40 3.53
C LEU A 94 1.26 5.37 3.17
N ALA A 95 0.73 5.29 1.96
CA ALA A 95 -0.43 6.07 1.54
C ALA A 95 -1.68 5.74 2.37
N SER A 96 -1.95 4.45 2.57
CA SER A 96 -3.07 3.98 3.40
C SER A 96 -2.91 4.40 4.86
N LYS A 97 -1.70 4.35 5.41
CA LYS A 97 -1.40 4.83 6.77
C LYS A 97 -1.70 6.33 6.91
N ARG A 98 -1.28 7.15 5.95
CA ARG A 98 -1.57 8.60 5.98
C ARG A 98 -3.08 8.90 5.94
N LEU A 99 -3.83 8.16 5.12
CA LEU A 99 -5.29 8.30 5.07
C LEU A 99 -5.95 7.89 6.40
N ALA A 100 -5.46 6.83 7.03
CA ALA A 100 -5.94 6.40 8.34
C ALA A 100 -5.65 7.45 9.43
N GLU A 101 -4.46 8.03 9.44
CA GLU A 101 -4.06 9.11 10.37
C GLU A 101 -4.96 10.35 10.18
N GLN A 102 -5.21 10.78 8.94
CA GLN A 102 -6.13 11.87 8.64
C GLN A 102 -7.57 11.57 9.08
N SER A 103 -8.04 10.33 8.90
CA SER A 103 -9.37 9.92 9.34
C SER A 103 -9.50 9.96 10.87
N ILE A 104 -8.46 9.56 11.60
CA ILE A 104 -8.44 9.67 13.07
C ILE A 104 -8.52 11.13 13.50
N GLU A 105 -7.72 12.00 12.90
CA GLU A 105 -7.72 13.44 13.20
C GLU A 105 -9.11 14.07 12.91
N GLN A 106 -9.71 13.75 11.76
CA GLN A 106 -11.08 14.20 11.45
C GLN A 106 -12.09 13.71 12.47
N ASN A 107 -12.03 12.44 12.90
CA ASN A 107 -12.91 11.90 13.92
C ASN A 107 -12.77 12.63 15.27
N GLU A 108 -11.55 13.00 15.65
CA GLU A 108 -11.34 13.80 16.88
C GLU A 108 -11.93 15.21 16.75
N GLN A 109 -11.80 15.85 15.60
CA GLN A 109 -12.43 17.14 15.34
C GLN A 109 -13.96 17.05 15.39
N VAL A 110 -14.55 16.03 14.77
CA VAL A 110 -16.01 15.79 14.81
C VAL A 110 -16.50 15.55 16.23
N LYS A 111 -15.77 14.76 17.05
CA LYS A 111 -16.08 14.56 18.46
C LYS A 111 -16.10 15.88 19.23
N ARG A 112 -15.08 16.73 19.05
CA ARG A 112 -15.01 18.04 19.70
C ARG A 112 -16.19 18.93 19.32
N ILE A 113 -16.45 19.07 18.02
CA ILE A 113 -17.56 19.90 17.51
C ILE A 113 -18.90 19.39 18.04
N SER A 114 -19.14 18.09 17.99
CA SER A 114 -20.37 17.47 18.48
C SER A 114 -20.55 17.64 19.99
N SER A 115 -19.45 17.54 20.75
CA SER A 115 -19.48 17.75 22.21
C SER A 115 -19.88 19.19 22.55
N TRP A 116 -19.25 20.16 21.90
CA TRP A 116 -19.60 21.58 22.11
C TRP A 116 -21.01 21.89 21.65
N ALA A 117 -21.45 21.33 20.53
CA ALA A 117 -22.83 21.48 20.07
C ALA A 117 -23.83 20.93 21.12
N ALA A 118 -23.58 19.73 21.65
CA ALA A 118 -24.46 19.14 22.67
C ALA A 118 -24.50 19.97 23.95
N ILE A 119 -23.38 20.53 24.43
CA ILE A 119 -23.31 21.38 25.62
C ILE A 119 -24.13 22.67 25.43
N ILE A 120 -24.13 23.24 24.22
CA ILE A 120 -24.84 24.47 23.90
C ILE A 120 -26.35 24.19 23.68
N PHE A 121 -26.67 23.13 22.93
CA PHE A 121 -28.06 22.83 22.59
C PHE A 121 -28.90 22.25 23.75
N ALA A 122 -28.27 21.54 24.69
CA ALA A 122 -29.03 20.94 25.80
C ALA A 122 -29.71 21.98 26.73
N PRO A 123 -29.05 23.05 27.17
CA PRO A 123 -29.72 24.15 27.86
C PRO A 123 -30.80 24.84 27.02
N GLN A 124 -30.56 24.99 25.70
CA GLN A 124 -31.54 25.62 24.81
C GLN A 124 -32.82 24.78 24.71
N LEU A 125 -32.73 23.45 24.77
CA LEU A 125 -33.91 22.58 24.82
C LEU A 125 -34.73 22.85 26.07
N VAL A 126 -34.10 22.98 27.23
CA VAL A 126 -34.77 23.33 28.48
C VAL A 126 -35.46 24.68 28.34
N GLY A 127 -34.75 25.71 27.83
CA GLY A 127 -35.33 27.03 27.58
C GLY A 127 -36.53 27.01 26.61
N SER A 128 -36.45 26.16 25.59
CA SER A 128 -37.56 25.97 24.64
C SER A 128 -38.83 25.41 25.30
N ILE A 129 -38.65 24.43 26.19
CA ILE A 129 -39.80 23.85 26.94
C ILE A 129 -40.46 24.90 27.83
N TYR A 130 -39.66 25.69 28.56
CA TYR A 130 -40.20 26.77 29.39
C TYR A 130 -40.75 27.96 28.61
N GLY A 131 -40.36 28.11 27.34
CA GLY A 131 -40.92 29.10 26.42
C GLY A 131 -42.22 28.70 25.72
N MET A 132 -42.70 27.47 25.94
CA MET A 132 -43.97 27.02 25.38
C MET A 132 -45.16 27.64 26.14
N ASN A 133 -46.17 28.08 25.40
CA ASN A 133 -47.40 28.68 25.99
C ASN A 133 -48.39 27.59 26.42
N PHE A 134 -48.10 26.90 27.52
CA PHE A 134 -49.04 25.97 28.12
C PHE A 134 -49.76 26.62 29.30
N ASP A 135 -51.12 26.52 29.35
CA ASP A 135 -51.95 27.11 30.41
C ASP A 135 -51.76 26.47 31.79
N ARG A 136 -51.12 25.27 31.84
CA ARG A 136 -50.91 24.50 33.09
C ARG A 136 -49.43 24.10 33.24
N MET A 137 -48.60 25.10 33.52
CA MET A 137 -47.20 24.88 33.97
C MET A 137 -47.09 25.36 35.42
N PRO A 138 -47.10 24.45 36.41
CA PRO A 138 -47.07 24.86 37.83
C PRO A 138 -45.79 25.59 38.21
N GLU A 139 -44.67 25.30 37.51
CA GLU A 139 -43.38 25.93 37.75
C GLU A 139 -43.31 27.41 37.36
N LEU A 140 -44.12 27.86 36.38
CA LEU A 140 -44.15 29.27 35.97
C LEU A 140 -44.78 30.19 37.03
N HIS A 141 -45.67 29.66 37.90
CA HIS A 141 -46.33 30.41 38.96
C HIS A 141 -45.56 30.34 40.29
N TRP A 142 -44.43 29.63 40.32
CA TRP A 142 -43.59 29.50 41.50
C TRP A 142 -42.56 30.63 41.56
N VAL A 143 -42.40 31.28 42.74
CA VAL A 143 -41.44 32.40 42.92
C VAL A 143 -40.00 32.00 42.57
N PHE A 144 -39.63 30.73 42.75
CA PHE A 144 -38.31 30.20 42.43
C PHE A 144 -38.25 29.50 41.07
N GLY A 145 -39.31 29.52 40.26
CA GLY A 145 -39.37 28.84 38.97
C GLY A 145 -38.26 29.31 37.99
N TYR A 146 -38.04 30.62 37.91
CA TYR A 146 -36.97 31.17 37.04
C TYR A 146 -35.55 30.79 37.52
N PRO A 147 -35.16 31.00 38.80
CA PRO A 147 -33.88 30.49 39.30
C PRO A 147 -33.71 28.98 39.15
N PHE A 148 -34.77 28.19 39.31
CA PHE A 148 -34.76 26.75 39.14
C PHE A 148 -34.47 26.37 37.69
N ALA A 149 -35.13 26.99 36.73
CA ALA A 149 -34.88 26.74 35.29
C ALA A 149 -33.43 27.06 34.89
N LEU A 150 -32.90 28.21 35.34
CA LEU A 150 -31.49 28.57 35.11
C LEU A 150 -30.54 27.57 35.76
N GLY A 151 -30.83 27.14 36.99
CA GLY A 151 -30.04 26.13 37.68
C GLY A 151 -30.03 24.80 36.96
N LEU A 152 -31.20 24.38 36.43
CA LEU A 152 -31.32 23.16 35.64
C LEU A 152 -30.52 23.23 34.33
N MET A 153 -30.61 24.35 33.60
CA MET A 153 -29.81 24.58 32.38
C MET A 153 -28.30 24.48 32.67
N LEU A 154 -27.87 25.14 33.76
CA LEU A 154 -26.46 25.10 34.16
C LEU A 154 -26.02 23.69 34.58
N ALA A 155 -26.86 22.98 35.34
CA ALA A 155 -26.58 21.62 35.78
C ALA A 155 -26.43 20.64 34.60
N VAL A 156 -27.32 20.73 33.62
CA VAL A 156 -27.27 19.90 32.42
C VAL A 156 -26.00 20.22 31.60
N ALA A 157 -25.71 21.51 31.39
CA ALA A 157 -24.52 21.92 30.66
C ALA A 157 -23.24 21.45 31.38
N LEU A 158 -23.17 21.60 32.70
CA LEU A 158 -22.01 21.19 33.49
C LEU A 158 -21.84 19.66 33.50
N THR A 159 -22.94 18.93 33.61
CA THR A 159 -22.93 17.45 33.58
C THR A 159 -22.39 16.96 32.22
N LEU A 160 -22.90 17.49 31.11
CA LEU A 160 -22.43 17.14 29.78
C LEU A 160 -20.96 17.50 29.60
N PHE A 161 -20.53 18.69 30.05
CA PHE A 161 -19.11 19.11 29.99
C PHE A 161 -18.23 18.15 30.76
N LEU A 162 -18.59 17.76 31.98
CA LEU A 162 -17.82 16.81 32.80
C LEU A 162 -17.77 15.41 32.18
N LEU A 163 -18.89 14.94 31.61
CA LEU A 163 -18.94 13.65 30.90
C LEU A 163 -18.03 13.64 29.69
N PHE A 164 -18.10 14.65 28.82
CA PHE A 164 -17.26 14.73 27.62
C PHE A 164 -15.77 14.94 27.96
N LYS A 165 -15.47 15.73 28.99
CA LYS A 165 -14.12 15.88 29.49
C LYS A 165 -13.55 14.56 30.04
N ARG A 166 -14.38 13.80 30.80
CA ARG A 166 -13.97 12.46 31.29
C ARG A 166 -13.79 11.45 30.16
N ALA A 167 -14.60 11.54 29.12
CA ALA A 167 -14.52 10.70 27.91
C ALA A 167 -13.37 11.10 26.97
N LYS A 168 -12.60 12.16 27.26
CA LYS A 168 -11.55 12.75 26.42
C LYS A 168 -12.06 13.18 25.03
N TRP A 169 -13.26 13.71 24.97
CA TRP A 169 -13.84 14.27 23.74
C TRP A 169 -13.63 15.78 23.63
N LEU A 170 -13.24 16.41 24.72
CA LEU A 170 -12.88 17.83 24.84
C LEU A 170 -11.42 17.98 25.20
#